data_fa2670d3254aa3de6d640002787835b6
#
_entry.id   fa2670d3254aa3de6d640002787835b6
#
_cell.length_a   1.000
_cell.length_b   1.000
_cell.length_c   1.000
_cell.angle_alpha   90.00
_cell.angle_beta   90.00
_cell.angle_gamma   90.00
#
_symmetry.space_group_name_H-M   'P 1'
#
loop_
_entity.id
_entity.type
_entity.pdbx_description
1 polymer ?
#
loop_
_entity_poly.entity_id
_entity_poly.type
_entity_poly.pdbx_seq_one_letter_code
_entity_poly.pdbx_strand_id
1 'polypeptide(L)'
;MKFSLVLLGYVLLALGVTAKNVFNFEVRKGNNITQRRPKLTTFSWKDCSDPSSAVMVVKSLDVTPDPIVTPGALFVAIELMVKGDVSAPIEADLLLYKKVEDTWVKFPCLGILGSCHYDDLCQVLDLISSCPDPIVESGIGCQCPFKAGTYTMPKSEFDIDAAAVAAGDYHAVGNATLMGKPAFCLDLYLSFSE
;
A
#
# COMPACT_ATOMS: atom_id res chain seq x y z
N MET A 1 7.88 -10.80 4.36
CA MET A 1 6.83 -10.68 3.40
C MET A 1 5.68 -9.79 3.81
N LYS A 2 5.81 -9.08 4.85
CA LYS A 2 4.90 -8.02 5.19
C LYS A 2 5.25 -6.69 4.57
N PHE A 3 6.43 -6.60 4.00
CA PHE A 3 6.91 -5.37 3.45
C PHE A 3 6.11 -4.94 2.23
N SER A 4 5.88 -5.84 1.29
CA SER A 4 5.14 -5.48 0.08
C SER A 4 3.65 -5.43 0.34
N LEU A 5 3.13 -6.37 1.13
CA LEU A 5 1.73 -6.34 1.57
C LEU A 5 1.51 -5.33 2.69
N VAL A 6 2.52 -5.01 3.48
CA VAL A 6 2.42 -3.95 4.47
C VAL A 6 2.59 -2.59 3.83
N LEU A 7 3.44 -2.40 2.83
CA LEU A 7 3.35 -1.18 2.02
C LEU A 7 2.03 -1.14 1.22
N LEU A 8 1.57 -2.25 0.66
CA LEU A 8 0.24 -2.33 0.05
C LEU A 8 -0.86 -2.32 1.12
N GLY A 9 -0.71 -3.08 2.19
CA GLY A 9 -1.61 -3.10 3.34
C GLY A 9 -1.52 -1.83 4.17
N TYR A 10 -0.37 -1.13 4.25
CA TYR A 10 -0.28 0.19 4.85
C TYR A 10 -0.75 1.29 3.91
N VAL A 11 -0.54 1.19 2.63
CA VAL A 11 -1.28 2.03 1.68
C VAL A 11 -2.77 1.77 1.85
N LEU A 12 -3.21 0.53 2.06
CA LEU A 12 -4.61 0.15 2.25
C LEU A 12 -5.10 0.33 3.70
N LEU A 13 -4.28 0.03 4.74
CA LEU A 13 -4.60 0.25 6.16
C LEU A 13 -4.36 1.69 6.58
N ALA A 14 -3.36 2.37 6.03
CA ALA A 14 -3.17 3.80 6.22
C ALA A 14 -4.32 4.61 5.66
N LEU A 15 -5.04 4.04 4.74
CA LEU A 15 -6.29 4.56 4.22
C LEU A 15 -7.51 4.11 5.07
N GLY A 16 -7.37 3.08 5.92
CA GLY A 16 -8.48 2.38 6.62
C GLY A 16 -8.58 2.52 8.13
N VAL A 17 -7.54 2.90 8.83
CA VAL A 17 -7.56 2.92 10.29
C VAL A 17 -7.65 4.34 10.85
N THR A 18 -8.80 4.67 11.43
CA THR A 18 -9.04 5.81 12.33
C THR A 18 -9.27 7.21 11.75
N ALA A 19 -9.85 7.36 10.57
CA ALA A 19 -10.28 8.69 10.09
C ALA A 19 -11.66 9.14 10.58
N LYS A 20 -12.15 8.64 11.71
CA LYS A 20 -13.47 9.05 12.22
C LYS A 20 -13.61 10.55 12.55
N ASN A 21 -12.54 11.34 12.56
CA ASN A 21 -12.64 12.75 13.04
C ASN A 21 -11.75 13.79 12.32
N VAL A 22 -11.17 13.53 11.13
CA VAL A 22 -10.18 14.49 10.60
C VAL A 22 -10.64 15.28 9.38
N PHE A 23 -11.65 14.89 8.64
CA PHE A 23 -12.07 15.64 7.46
C PHE A 23 -13.59 15.80 7.35
N ASN A 24 -14.14 16.83 7.98
CA ASN A 24 -15.40 17.43 7.54
C ASN A 24 -15.09 18.46 6.45
N PHE A 25 -15.06 18.03 5.20
CA PHE A 25 -15.14 18.95 4.06
C PHE A 25 -16.62 19.14 3.69
N GLU A 26 -17.19 20.30 4.06
CA GLU A 26 -18.49 20.70 3.53
C GLU A 26 -18.36 21.00 2.03
N VAL A 27 -18.82 20.06 1.20
CA VAL A 27 -19.02 20.31 -0.22
C VAL A 27 -20.27 21.17 -0.41
N ARG A 28 -20.09 22.46 -0.71
CA ARG A 28 -21.19 23.30 -1.17
C ARG A 28 -21.79 22.72 -2.45
N LYS A 29 -23.07 22.37 -2.40
CA LYS A 29 -23.88 22.00 -3.56
C LYS A 29 -23.89 23.17 -4.56
N GLY A 30 -23.08 23.09 -5.60
CA GLY A 30 -23.15 23.95 -6.78
C GLY A 30 -23.98 23.27 -7.85
N ASN A 31 -24.86 24.06 -8.50
CA ASN A 31 -25.83 23.64 -9.52
C ASN A 31 -25.21 22.93 -10.72
N ASN A 32 -25.87 21.84 -11.15
CA ASN A 32 -25.85 21.20 -12.48
C ASN A 32 -24.61 21.49 -13.36
N ILE A 33 -23.53 20.84 -13.07
CA ILE A 33 -22.47 20.56 -14.02
C ILE A 33 -22.63 19.09 -14.39
N THR A 34 -22.81 18.79 -15.66
CA THR A 34 -22.69 17.44 -16.22
C THR A 34 -21.29 16.94 -15.88
N GLN A 35 -21.15 16.25 -14.76
CA GLN A 35 -19.88 15.66 -14.36
C GLN A 35 -19.56 14.56 -15.38
N ARG A 36 -18.64 14.88 -16.31
CA ARG A 36 -17.86 13.81 -16.93
C ARG A 36 -17.17 13.08 -15.78
N ARG A 37 -17.62 11.87 -15.46
CA ARG A 37 -16.90 11.02 -14.51
C ARG A 37 -15.46 10.90 -15.04
N PRO A 38 -14.45 11.31 -14.30
CA PRO A 38 -13.07 11.13 -14.75
C PRO A 38 -12.88 9.63 -15.00
N LYS A 39 -12.18 9.28 -16.09
CA LYS A 39 -11.82 7.88 -16.34
C LYS A 39 -10.83 7.50 -15.25
N LEU A 40 -11.21 6.58 -14.36
CA LEU A 40 -10.34 6.08 -13.32
C LEU A 40 -9.13 5.37 -13.94
N THR A 41 -8.00 5.48 -13.27
CA THR A 41 -6.76 4.80 -13.67
C THR A 41 -6.93 3.32 -13.40
N THR A 42 -6.56 2.46 -14.33
CA THR A 42 -6.55 1.01 -14.12
C THR A 42 -5.44 0.63 -13.15
N PHE A 43 -5.66 -0.37 -12.31
CA PHE A 43 -4.63 -0.92 -11.45
C PHE A 43 -3.39 -1.28 -12.27
N SER A 44 -2.26 -0.79 -11.85
CA SER A 44 -0.96 -1.16 -12.42
C SER A 44 0.15 -1.05 -11.39
N TRP A 45 1.18 -1.85 -11.58
CA TRP A 45 2.32 -1.85 -10.68
C TRP A 45 3.62 -2.12 -11.42
N LYS A 46 4.72 -1.73 -10.79
CA LYS A 46 6.07 -1.99 -11.27
C LYS A 46 6.99 -2.22 -10.09
N ASP A 47 7.76 -3.30 -10.13
CA ASP A 47 8.95 -3.41 -9.29
C ASP A 47 10.00 -2.45 -9.85
N CYS A 48 10.29 -1.39 -9.10
CA CYS A 48 11.29 -0.37 -9.45
C CYS A 48 12.64 -0.60 -8.75
N SER A 49 12.80 -1.75 -8.10
CA SER A 49 14.05 -2.12 -7.44
C SER A 49 15.18 -2.29 -8.45
N ASP A 50 16.40 -1.97 -8.04
CA ASP A 50 17.60 -2.37 -8.79
C ASP A 50 17.80 -3.88 -8.66
N PRO A 51 17.74 -4.65 -9.74
CA PRO A 51 17.86 -6.11 -9.70
C PRO A 51 19.16 -6.61 -9.07
N SER A 52 20.23 -5.81 -9.12
CA SER A 52 21.56 -6.16 -8.59
C SER A 52 21.64 -6.02 -7.07
N SER A 53 20.92 -5.09 -6.49
CA SER A 53 20.98 -4.77 -5.06
C SER A 53 19.71 -5.17 -4.28
N ALA A 54 18.59 -5.34 -4.97
CA ALA A 54 17.32 -5.67 -4.35
C ALA A 54 17.40 -6.97 -3.56
N VAL A 55 17.05 -6.89 -2.27
CA VAL A 55 16.91 -8.04 -1.38
C VAL A 55 15.51 -8.64 -1.49
N MET A 56 14.52 -7.81 -1.80
CA MET A 56 13.13 -8.20 -1.96
C MET A 56 12.63 -7.80 -3.35
N VAL A 57 11.96 -8.72 -4.04
CA VAL A 57 11.50 -8.54 -5.42
C VAL A 57 10.07 -9.05 -5.54
N VAL A 58 9.16 -8.19 -6.00
CA VAL A 58 7.79 -8.60 -6.34
C VAL A 58 7.80 -9.28 -7.70
N LYS A 59 7.33 -10.52 -7.77
CA LYS A 59 7.26 -11.28 -9.01
C LYS A 59 5.91 -11.14 -9.70
N SER A 60 4.85 -11.11 -8.90
CA SER A 60 3.49 -10.88 -9.38
C SER A 60 2.68 -10.17 -8.31
N LEU A 61 1.75 -9.34 -8.73
CA LEU A 61 0.79 -8.67 -7.86
C LEU A 61 -0.51 -8.48 -8.65
N ASP A 62 -1.61 -8.99 -8.11
CA ASP A 62 -2.96 -8.79 -8.64
C ASP A 62 -3.85 -8.22 -7.55
N VAL A 63 -4.66 -7.26 -7.93
CA VAL A 63 -5.60 -6.57 -7.03
C VAL A 63 -6.95 -6.44 -7.73
N THR A 64 -8.00 -6.95 -7.11
CA THR A 64 -9.36 -6.89 -7.65
C THR A 64 -10.37 -6.64 -6.52
N PRO A 65 -11.51 -5.93 -6.81
CA PRO A 65 -11.90 -5.33 -8.09
C PRO A 65 -11.05 -4.11 -8.47
N ASP A 66 -11.12 -3.71 -9.75
CA ASP A 66 -10.51 -2.48 -10.25
C ASP A 66 -11.57 -1.64 -10.99
N PRO A 67 -12.01 -0.49 -10.44
CA PRO A 67 -11.53 0.14 -9.19
C PRO A 67 -11.89 -0.64 -7.92
N ILE A 68 -11.10 -0.42 -6.87
CA ILE A 68 -11.37 -0.97 -5.54
C ILE A 68 -12.64 -0.30 -4.99
N VAL A 69 -13.62 -1.10 -4.57
CA VAL A 69 -14.87 -0.59 -3.99
C VAL A 69 -14.73 -0.49 -2.47
N THR A 70 -15.05 0.67 -1.91
CA THR A 70 -15.00 0.90 -0.45
C THR A 70 -16.32 1.49 0.06
N PRO A 71 -16.94 0.89 1.11
CA PRO A 71 -16.52 -0.34 1.80
C PRO A 71 -16.70 -1.57 0.94
N GLY A 72 -15.87 -2.59 1.14
CA GLY A 72 -16.05 -3.83 0.39
C GLY A 72 -14.89 -4.80 0.50
N ALA A 73 -15.01 -5.91 -0.21
CA ALA A 73 -13.98 -6.92 -0.29
C ALA A 73 -12.91 -6.54 -1.32
N LEU A 74 -11.66 -6.62 -0.90
CA LEU A 74 -10.47 -6.52 -1.74
C LEU A 74 -9.83 -7.90 -1.85
N PHE A 75 -9.56 -8.33 -3.06
CA PHE A 75 -8.83 -9.57 -3.32
C PHE A 75 -7.42 -9.25 -3.79
N VAL A 76 -6.43 -9.83 -3.12
CA VAL A 76 -5.01 -9.63 -3.44
C VAL A 76 -4.34 -10.98 -3.63
N ALA A 77 -3.57 -11.10 -4.71
CA ALA A 77 -2.64 -12.20 -4.91
C ALA A 77 -1.24 -11.62 -5.10
N ILE A 78 -0.22 -12.23 -4.49
CA ILE A 78 1.16 -11.76 -4.61
C ILE A 78 2.16 -12.92 -4.55
N GLU A 79 3.21 -12.82 -5.38
CA GLU A 79 4.42 -13.60 -5.24
C GLU A 79 5.59 -12.66 -4.97
N LEU A 80 6.32 -12.94 -3.88
CA LEU A 80 7.47 -12.17 -3.43
C LEU A 80 8.67 -13.09 -3.25
N MET A 81 9.82 -12.67 -3.74
CA MET A 81 11.09 -13.32 -3.47
C MET A 81 11.93 -12.48 -2.52
N VAL A 82 12.37 -13.08 -1.41
CA VAL A 82 13.33 -12.52 -0.45
C VAL A 82 14.65 -13.27 -0.63
N LYS A 83 15.67 -12.59 -1.13
CA LYS A 83 16.96 -13.20 -1.50
C LYS A 83 17.88 -13.46 -0.31
N GLY A 84 17.66 -12.77 0.79
CA GLY A 84 18.44 -12.89 2.02
C GLY A 84 17.61 -12.46 3.23
N ASP A 85 18.01 -12.88 4.42
CA ASP A 85 17.31 -12.49 5.66
C ASP A 85 17.29 -10.98 5.82
N VAL A 86 16.13 -10.43 6.14
CA VAL A 86 15.89 -9.00 6.32
C VAL A 86 15.48 -8.73 7.75
N SER A 87 16.29 -7.97 8.47
CA SER A 87 16.06 -7.61 9.87
C SER A 87 16.17 -6.11 10.10
N ALA A 88 15.67 -5.64 11.23
CA ALA A 88 15.82 -4.25 11.66
C ALA A 88 17.29 -3.79 11.74
N PRO A 89 17.58 -2.49 11.54
CA PRO A 89 16.63 -1.47 11.08
C PRO A 89 16.40 -1.54 9.56
N ILE A 90 15.18 -1.23 9.14
CA ILE A 90 14.82 -1.10 7.74
C ILE A 90 14.26 0.30 7.54
N GLU A 91 15.05 1.18 6.93
CA GLU A 91 14.57 2.50 6.54
C GLU A 91 13.60 2.37 5.37
N ALA A 92 12.52 3.13 5.39
CA ALA A 92 11.55 3.12 4.31
C ALA A 92 10.98 4.51 4.03
N ASP A 93 10.77 4.79 2.75
CA ASP A 93 10.07 5.98 2.28
C ASP A 93 8.80 5.55 1.55
N LEU A 94 7.67 6.10 1.95
CA LEU A 94 6.43 6.01 1.23
C LEU A 94 6.09 7.37 0.64
N LEU A 95 5.81 7.41 -0.65
CA LEU A 95 5.27 8.57 -1.35
C LEU A 95 3.86 8.23 -1.82
N LEU A 96 2.90 9.00 -1.36
CA LEU A 96 1.50 8.85 -1.74
C LEU A 96 0.99 10.11 -2.42
N TYR A 97 0.39 9.95 -3.59
CA TYR A 97 -0.23 11.02 -4.35
C TYR A 97 -1.70 10.68 -4.62
N LYS A 98 -2.54 11.70 -4.60
CA LYS A 98 -3.91 11.62 -5.08
C LYS A 98 -4.06 12.47 -6.32
N LYS A 99 -4.75 11.97 -7.33
CA LYS A 99 -5.08 12.75 -8.51
C LYS A 99 -6.23 13.71 -8.21
N VAL A 100 -5.98 14.99 -8.41
CA VAL A 100 -6.96 16.05 -8.29
C VAL A 100 -7.05 16.73 -9.66
N GLU A 101 -8.19 16.57 -10.33
CA GLU A 101 -8.33 16.92 -11.75
C GLU A 101 -7.27 16.17 -12.59
N ASP A 102 -6.35 16.88 -13.22
CA ASP A 102 -5.28 16.30 -14.04
C ASP A 102 -3.90 16.34 -13.36
N THR A 103 -3.84 16.67 -12.07
CA THR A 103 -2.59 16.87 -11.33
C THR A 103 -2.45 15.88 -10.20
N TRP A 104 -1.27 15.28 -10.05
CA TRP A 104 -0.91 14.46 -8.91
C TRP A 104 -0.48 15.34 -7.73
N VAL A 105 -1.25 15.33 -6.66
CA VAL A 105 -1.00 16.08 -5.43
C VAL A 105 -0.45 15.15 -4.38
N LYS A 106 0.74 15.49 -3.85
CA LYS A 106 1.38 14.71 -2.80
C LYS A 106 0.57 14.78 -1.51
N PHE A 107 0.21 13.62 -0.97
CA PHE A 107 -0.46 13.53 0.32
C PHE A 107 0.57 13.66 1.45
N PRO A 108 0.40 14.59 2.40
CA PRO A 108 1.37 14.79 3.47
C PRO A 108 1.42 13.58 4.42
N CYS A 109 2.51 13.45 5.18
CA CYS A 109 2.59 12.47 6.25
C CYS A 109 1.73 12.94 7.44
N LEU A 110 0.75 12.13 7.82
CA LEU A 110 -0.13 12.37 8.96
C LEU A 110 -0.03 11.18 9.95
N GLY A 111 0.84 11.31 10.93
CA GLY A 111 1.20 10.21 11.82
C GLY A 111 2.02 9.15 11.09
N ILE A 112 1.42 8.01 10.79
CA ILE A 112 2.07 6.93 10.02
C ILE A 112 1.47 6.79 8.61
N LEU A 113 0.66 7.77 8.17
CA LEU A 113 -0.12 7.72 6.94
C LEU A 113 0.31 8.79 5.95
N GLY A 114 0.30 8.47 4.66
CA GLY A 114 0.64 9.41 3.59
C GLY A 114 2.08 9.28 3.12
N SER A 115 2.69 10.39 2.71
CA SER A 115 4.09 10.39 2.26
C SER A 115 5.02 10.54 3.43
N CYS A 116 5.40 9.42 4.03
CA CYS A 116 6.18 9.35 5.26
C CYS A 116 7.55 8.72 5.02
N HIS A 117 8.50 9.13 5.86
CA HIS A 117 9.75 8.44 6.09
C HIS A 117 9.68 7.66 7.40
N TYR A 118 10.23 6.46 7.39
CA TYR A 118 10.31 5.57 8.55
C TYR A 118 11.78 5.18 8.78
N ASP A 119 12.34 5.58 9.92
CA ASP A 119 13.71 5.21 10.29
C ASP A 119 13.87 3.70 10.47
N ASP A 120 12.82 3.04 10.95
CA ASP A 120 12.76 1.58 11.06
C ASP A 120 11.33 1.07 10.89
N LEU A 121 11.07 0.51 9.73
CA LEU A 121 9.75 -0.04 9.40
C LEU A 121 9.39 -1.26 10.25
N CYS A 122 10.36 -1.97 10.83
CA CYS A 122 10.09 -3.07 11.75
C CYS A 122 9.32 -2.60 12.99
N GLN A 123 9.65 -1.42 13.52
CA GLN A 123 8.91 -0.84 14.65
C GLN A 123 7.46 -0.51 14.29
N VAL A 124 7.23 -0.06 13.05
CA VAL A 124 5.86 0.18 12.57
C VAL A 124 5.09 -1.14 12.43
N LEU A 125 5.78 -2.21 12.01
CA LEU A 125 5.18 -3.55 11.90
C LEU A 125 4.80 -4.13 13.25
N ASP A 126 5.54 -3.79 14.30
CA ASP A 126 5.26 -4.23 15.67
C ASP A 126 3.95 -3.65 16.23
N LEU A 127 3.45 -2.55 15.63
CA LEU A 127 2.13 -1.99 15.98
C LEU A 127 0.97 -2.85 15.49
N ILE A 128 1.21 -3.82 14.61
CA ILE A 128 0.18 -4.72 14.11
C ILE A 128 -0.12 -5.77 15.17
N SER A 129 -1.21 -5.60 15.89
CA SER A 129 -1.61 -6.50 16.97
C SER A 129 -2.14 -7.86 16.49
N SER A 130 -2.68 -7.91 15.28
CA SER A 130 -3.21 -9.14 14.66
C SER A 130 -2.77 -9.24 13.20
N CYS A 131 -2.15 -10.34 12.86
CA CYS A 131 -1.75 -10.63 11.48
C CYS A 131 -2.93 -11.23 10.73
N PRO A 132 -3.34 -10.69 9.56
CA PRO A 132 -4.39 -11.29 8.76
C PRO A 132 -4.07 -12.76 8.39
N ASP A 133 -5.06 -13.62 8.52
CA ASP A 133 -4.92 -15.06 8.26
C ASP A 133 -4.28 -15.39 6.91
N PRO A 134 -4.67 -14.76 5.77
CA PRO A 134 -4.06 -15.05 4.48
C PRO A 134 -2.55 -14.77 4.44
N ILE A 135 -2.09 -13.81 5.24
CA ILE A 135 -0.67 -13.49 5.36
C ILE A 135 0.04 -14.57 6.17
N VAL A 136 -0.55 -15.01 7.28
CA VAL A 136 0.00 -16.10 8.09
C VAL A 136 0.08 -17.40 7.30
N GLU A 137 -0.99 -17.76 6.59
CA GLU A 137 -1.10 -18.98 5.79
C GLU A 137 -0.09 -19.03 4.64
N SER A 138 0.29 -17.87 4.08
CA SER A 138 1.33 -17.80 3.05
C SER A 138 2.75 -18.02 3.60
N GLY A 139 2.90 -18.29 4.88
CA GLY A 139 4.20 -18.49 5.55
C GLY A 139 4.96 -17.20 5.82
N ILE A 140 4.28 -16.08 5.64
CA ILE A 140 4.86 -14.75 5.86
C ILE A 140 4.61 -14.31 7.28
N GLY A 141 5.62 -14.09 8.02
CA GLY A 141 5.49 -13.50 9.33
C GLY A 141 4.91 -12.07 9.29
N CYS A 142 4.20 -11.56 10.34
CA CYS A 142 3.73 -10.16 10.46
C CYS A 142 4.75 -9.21 11.10
N GLN A 143 5.95 -9.62 11.38
CA GLN A 143 7.00 -8.87 12.05
C GLN A 143 8.37 -9.27 11.53
N CYS A 144 9.37 -8.42 11.72
CA CYS A 144 10.75 -8.78 11.43
C CYS A 144 11.27 -9.85 12.43
N PRO A 145 12.25 -10.65 12.02
CA PRO A 145 12.94 -10.66 10.73
C PRO A 145 12.18 -11.43 9.64
N PHE A 146 12.37 -11.03 8.37
CA PHE A 146 11.88 -11.78 7.22
C PHE A 146 12.96 -12.71 6.72
N LYS A 147 12.64 -13.98 6.59
CA LYS A 147 13.60 -15.00 6.13
C LYS A 147 13.72 -15.02 4.61
N ALA A 148 14.87 -15.45 4.14
CA ALA A 148 15.07 -15.72 2.73
C ALA A 148 14.09 -16.81 2.25
N GLY A 149 13.51 -16.62 1.06
CA GLY A 149 12.54 -17.57 0.51
C GLY A 149 11.67 -16.95 -0.57
N THR A 150 10.91 -17.79 -1.24
CA THR A 150 9.82 -17.38 -2.12
C THR A 150 8.51 -17.59 -1.40
N TYR A 151 7.71 -16.57 -1.39
CA TYR A 151 6.44 -16.52 -0.69
C TYR A 151 5.32 -16.25 -1.67
N THR A 152 4.28 -17.04 -1.61
CA THR A 152 3.13 -16.91 -2.47
C THR A 152 1.87 -16.82 -1.62
N MET A 153 1.14 -15.73 -1.77
CA MET A 153 -0.21 -15.61 -1.26
C MET A 153 -1.16 -15.76 -2.45
N PRO A 154 -1.97 -16.81 -2.49
CA PRO A 154 -2.99 -16.96 -3.51
C PRO A 154 -4.00 -15.83 -3.39
N LYS A 155 -4.92 -15.72 -4.34
CA LYS A 155 -5.99 -14.73 -4.29
C LYS A 155 -6.77 -14.84 -2.98
N SER A 156 -6.54 -13.88 -2.10
CA SER A 156 -7.06 -13.85 -0.73
C SER A 156 -7.90 -12.60 -0.52
N GLU A 157 -8.94 -12.73 0.28
CA GLU A 157 -9.90 -11.67 0.57
C GLU A 157 -9.47 -10.86 1.79
N PHE A 158 -9.64 -9.54 1.68
CA PHE A 158 -9.46 -8.57 2.74
C PHE A 158 -10.65 -7.63 2.77
N ASP A 159 -11.26 -7.45 3.92
CA ASP A 159 -12.32 -6.46 4.10
C ASP A 159 -11.73 -5.05 4.26
N ILE A 160 -12.24 -4.12 3.46
CA ILE A 160 -11.92 -2.70 3.61
C ILE A 160 -13.13 -2.02 4.21
N ASP A 161 -12.97 -1.54 5.44
CA ASP A 161 -13.99 -0.74 6.10
C ASP A 161 -14.18 0.60 5.41
N ALA A 162 -15.42 1.10 5.50
CA ALA A 162 -15.81 2.36 4.91
C ALA A 162 -14.98 3.54 5.45
N ALA A 163 -14.83 4.53 4.59
CA ALA A 163 -14.52 5.91 4.92
C ALA A 163 -13.05 6.28 5.11
N ALA A 164 -12.11 5.39 4.95
CA ALA A 164 -10.71 5.77 5.11
C ALA A 164 -10.10 6.35 3.84
N VAL A 165 -10.64 5.98 2.67
CA VAL A 165 -10.12 6.39 1.38
C VAL A 165 -11.21 7.09 0.57
N ALA A 166 -11.01 8.36 0.28
CA ALA A 166 -11.91 9.06 -0.63
C ALA A 166 -11.75 8.51 -2.06
N ALA A 167 -12.88 8.29 -2.75
CA ALA A 167 -12.87 7.85 -4.15
C ALA A 167 -11.92 8.70 -5.02
N GLY A 168 -11.29 8.06 -5.99
CA GLY A 168 -10.35 8.69 -6.92
C GLY A 168 -9.12 7.84 -7.23
N ASP A 169 -8.22 8.41 -8.02
CA ASP A 169 -6.97 7.79 -8.44
C ASP A 169 -5.84 8.11 -7.47
N TYR A 170 -5.04 7.10 -7.18
CA TYR A 170 -3.87 7.19 -6.30
C TYR A 170 -2.63 6.62 -6.98
N HIS A 171 -1.50 7.20 -6.66
CA HIS A 171 -0.18 6.73 -7.03
C HIS A 171 0.67 6.61 -5.76
N ALA A 172 1.23 5.45 -5.52
CA ALA A 172 2.05 5.17 -4.36
C ALA A 172 3.39 4.60 -4.78
N VAL A 173 4.47 5.14 -4.21
CA VAL A 173 5.83 4.60 -4.39
C VAL A 173 6.40 4.29 -3.03
N GLY A 174 6.76 3.03 -2.82
CA GLY A 174 7.42 2.58 -1.62
C GLY A 174 8.87 2.19 -1.90
N ASN A 175 9.80 2.74 -1.16
CA ASN A 175 11.21 2.39 -1.20
C ASN A 175 11.66 1.89 0.17
N ALA A 176 12.57 0.93 0.20
CA ALA A 176 13.22 0.52 1.44
C ALA A 176 14.72 0.34 1.25
N THR A 177 15.47 0.67 2.28
CA THR A 177 16.91 0.44 2.36
C THR A 177 17.23 -0.44 3.56
N LEU A 178 18.25 -1.26 3.39
CA LEU A 178 18.81 -2.11 4.44
C LEU A 178 20.30 -1.81 4.55
N MET A 179 20.73 -1.36 5.74
CA MET A 179 22.12 -0.91 5.98
C MET A 179 22.59 0.12 4.94
N GLY A 180 21.73 1.09 4.61
CA GLY A 180 22.02 2.15 3.64
C GLY A 180 22.08 1.72 2.19
N LYS A 181 21.67 0.48 1.85
CA LYS A 181 21.62 -0.03 0.48
C LYS A 181 20.17 -0.22 0.03
N PRO A 182 19.82 0.14 -1.21
CA PRO A 182 18.49 -0.12 -1.75
C PRO A 182 18.14 -1.61 -1.63
N ALA A 183 17.03 -1.92 -0.99
CA ALA A 183 16.58 -3.28 -0.72
C ALA A 183 15.28 -3.63 -1.44
N PHE A 184 14.45 -2.64 -1.70
CA PHE A 184 13.11 -2.80 -2.26
C PHE A 184 12.60 -1.51 -2.89
N CYS A 185 11.85 -1.61 -3.98
CA CYS A 185 11.08 -0.51 -4.56
C CYS A 185 9.82 -1.04 -5.23
N LEU A 186 8.68 -0.43 -4.96
CA LEU A 186 7.41 -0.76 -5.60
C LEU A 186 6.66 0.52 -5.96
N ASP A 187 6.21 0.60 -7.21
CA ASP A 187 5.44 1.69 -7.78
C ASP A 187 4.05 1.17 -8.15
N LEU A 188 3.00 1.82 -7.65
CA LEU A 188 1.61 1.38 -7.73
C LEU A 188 0.69 2.49 -8.20
N TYR A 189 -0.22 2.16 -9.10
CA TYR A 189 -1.40 2.97 -9.42
C TYR A 189 -2.66 2.19 -9.05
N LEU A 190 -3.55 2.81 -8.29
CA LEU A 190 -4.83 2.22 -7.90
C LEU A 190 -5.94 3.26 -7.91
N SER A 191 -7.17 2.79 -8.03
CA SER A 191 -8.34 3.65 -7.99
C SER A 191 -9.35 3.11 -7.00
N PHE A 192 -9.98 4.02 -6.27
CA PHE A 192 -11.05 3.71 -5.34
C PHE A 192 -12.36 4.31 -5.83
N SER A 193 -13.45 3.57 -5.62
CA SER A 193 -14.83 3.99 -5.86
C SER A 193 -15.71 3.69 -4.66
N GLU A 194 -16.83 4.38 -4.56
CA GLU A 194 -17.91 4.12 -3.60
C GLU A 194 -18.93 3.18 -4.22
#